data_6dc61415c2f4cf1a694546e4878457b5
#
_entry.id   6dc61415c2f4cf1a694546e4878457b5
#
_cell.length_a   1.000
_cell.length_b   1.000
_cell.length_c   1.000
_cell.angle_alpha   90.00
_cell.angle_beta   90.00
_cell.angle_gamma   90.00
#
_symmetry.space_group_name_H-M   'P 1'
#
loop_
_entity.id
_entity.type
_entity.pdbx_description
1 polymer ?
#
loop_
_entity_poly.entity_id
_entity_poly.type
_entity_poly.pdbx_seq_one_letter_code
_entity_poly.pdbx_strand_id
1 'polypeptide(L)'
;MTYYEVPSILIYCHSFEVRDHLGSSRATYKVLQYGFFWPIMHADAHAFVAVCNKCQCTRALHREIEMPQNNMLVVKMFDVWGIDFMGLFPKSFDNEYLLVVVDYMSEWVEAVALPTNDSRVVIRFLKKKFFTRFGTPRAIISDGGTQFCNKLFDGLLAKYGVTHKVVTLHHPQTSGQE
;
A
#
# COMPACT_ATOMS: atom_id res chain seq x y z
N MET A 1 -33.16 -31.40 -29.10
CA MET A 1 -32.46 -30.91 -27.91
C MET A 1 -33.44 -30.09 -27.12
N THR A 2 -33.76 -30.50 -25.91
CA THR A 2 -34.73 -29.80 -25.07
C THR A 2 -34.06 -28.65 -24.35
N TYR A 3 -34.73 -27.50 -24.20
CA TYR A 3 -34.21 -26.29 -23.57
C TYR A 3 -33.72 -26.52 -22.12
N TYR A 4 -34.21 -27.56 -21.46
CA TYR A 4 -33.87 -27.96 -20.10
C TYR A 4 -32.48 -28.62 -19.97
N GLU A 5 -31.87 -29.09 -21.07
CA GLU A 5 -30.55 -29.74 -21.07
C GLU A 5 -29.41 -28.75 -21.21
N VAL A 6 -29.65 -27.55 -21.76
CA VAL A 6 -28.66 -26.53 -22.03
C VAL A 6 -27.83 -26.13 -20.79
N PRO A 7 -28.43 -25.84 -19.61
CA PRO A 7 -27.67 -25.50 -18.42
C PRO A 7 -26.72 -26.62 -17.97
N SER A 8 -27.13 -27.86 -18.04
CA SER A 8 -26.34 -29.01 -17.63
C SER A 8 -25.12 -29.21 -18.54
N ILE A 9 -25.31 -29.01 -19.84
CA ILE A 9 -24.20 -29.06 -20.83
C ILE A 9 -23.22 -27.93 -20.61
N LEU A 10 -23.70 -26.71 -20.34
CA LEU A 10 -22.84 -25.57 -20.06
C LEU A 10 -22.07 -25.74 -18.77
N ILE A 11 -22.69 -26.25 -17.71
CA ILE A 11 -21.99 -26.58 -16.44
C ILE A 11 -20.87 -27.57 -16.74
N TYR A 12 -21.18 -28.67 -17.43
CA TYR A 12 -20.17 -29.68 -17.74
C TYR A 12 -19.03 -29.13 -18.58
N CYS A 13 -19.30 -28.37 -19.64
CA CYS A 13 -18.29 -27.81 -20.51
C CYS A 13 -17.49 -26.65 -19.90
N HIS A 14 -18.08 -25.92 -18.95
CA HIS A 14 -17.43 -24.79 -18.29
C HIS A 14 -16.57 -25.23 -17.10
N SER A 15 -17.04 -26.20 -16.28
CA SER A 15 -16.40 -26.58 -15.01
C SER A 15 -15.68 -27.93 -15.04
N PHE A 16 -15.50 -28.55 -16.21
CA PHE A 16 -14.92 -29.88 -16.34
C PHE A 16 -13.40 -29.86 -16.18
N GLU A 17 -12.96 -30.61 -15.16
CA GLU A 17 -11.61 -31.07 -14.81
C GLU A 17 -10.45 -30.09 -14.59
N VAL A 18 -9.94 -30.23 -13.38
CA VAL A 18 -8.58 -30.13 -12.84
C VAL A 18 -7.92 -28.74 -12.80
N ARG A 19 -8.27 -27.77 -13.57
CA ARG A 19 -7.56 -26.46 -13.47
C ARG A 19 -8.30 -25.24 -13.96
N ASP A 20 -9.41 -24.97 -14.21
CA ASP A 20 -9.97 -23.63 -14.51
C ASP A 20 -11.32 -23.68 -15.18
N HIS A 21 -12.22 -22.88 -14.64
CA HIS A 21 -13.45 -22.53 -15.32
C HIS A 21 -13.12 -21.87 -16.67
N LEU A 22 -13.55 -22.51 -17.74
CA LEU A 22 -13.28 -22.06 -19.10
C LEU A 22 -14.06 -20.79 -19.44
N GLY A 23 -13.42 -19.79 -20.03
CA GLY A 23 -14.10 -18.61 -20.57
C GLY A 23 -15.13 -19.00 -21.65
N SER A 24 -16.12 -18.11 -21.91
CA SER A 24 -17.26 -18.37 -22.80
C SER A 24 -16.88 -18.98 -24.15
N SER A 25 -15.86 -18.46 -24.82
CA SER A 25 -15.40 -18.97 -26.12
C SER A 25 -14.85 -20.40 -26.04
N ARG A 26 -14.10 -20.73 -24.98
CA ARG A 26 -13.57 -22.09 -24.79
C ARG A 26 -14.66 -23.06 -24.36
N ALA A 27 -15.62 -22.64 -23.54
CA ALA A 27 -16.78 -23.44 -23.17
C ALA A 27 -17.63 -23.79 -24.40
N THR A 28 -17.87 -22.80 -25.28
CA THR A 28 -18.60 -23.01 -26.54
C THR A 28 -17.84 -23.97 -27.47
N TYR A 29 -16.53 -23.83 -27.58
CA TYR A 29 -15.73 -24.78 -28.38
C TYR A 29 -15.84 -26.21 -27.87
N LYS A 30 -15.83 -26.40 -26.54
CA LYS A 30 -16.05 -27.71 -25.91
C LYS A 30 -17.44 -28.28 -26.20
N VAL A 31 -18.49 -27.44 -26.11
CA VAL A 31 -19.86 -27.85 -26.47
C VAL A 31 -19.93 -28.41 -27.90
N LEU A 32 -19.27 -27.73 -28.83
CA LEU A 32 -19.17 -28.19 -30.24
C LEU A 32 -18.38 -29.50 -30.37
N GLN A 33 -17.27 -29.66 -29.63
CA GLN A 33 -16.49 -30.90 -29.63
C GLN A 33 -17.29 -32.10 -29.15
N TYR A 34 -18.23 -31.91 -28.21
CA TYR A 34 -19.15 -32.96 -27.76
C TYR A 34 -20.35 -33.18 -28.70
N GLY A 35 -20.39 -32.48 -29.84
CA GLY A 35 -21.42 -32.64 -30.85
C GLY A 35 -22.74 -31.93 -30.53
N PHE A 36 -22.76 -31.02 -29.55
CA PHE A 36 -23.94 -30.23 -29.22
C PHE A 36 -23.97 -28.91 -29.99
N PHE A 37 -25.14 -28.52 -30.48
CA PHE A 37 -25.35 -27.26 -31.17
C PHE A 37 -26.80 -26.75 -30.97
N TRP A 38 -26.93 -25.44 -30.73
CA TRP A 38 -28.17 -24.68 -30.77
C TRP A 38 -27.92 -23.24 -31.22
N PRO A 39 -28.93 -22.54 -31.80
CA PRO A 39 -28.72 -21.25 -32.48
C PRO A 39 -28.11 -20.13 -31.64
N ILE A 40 -28.43 -20.06 -30.33
CA ILE A 40 -28.00 -19.00 -29.42
C ILE A 40 -26.91 -19.48 -28.44
N MET A 41 -26.21 -20.55 -28.76
CA MET A 41 -25.18 -21.20 -27.93
C MET A 41 -24.12 -20.25 -27.42
N HIS A 42 -23.64 -19.33 -28.26
CA HIS A 42 -22.62 -18.35 -27.89
C HIS A 42 -23.15 -17.35 -26.85
N ALA A 43 -24.38 -16.88 -27.04
CA ALA A 43 -25.04 -15.96 -26.11
C ALA A 43 -25.28 -16.62 -24.75
N ASP A 44 -25.79 -17.86 -24.76
CA ASP A 44 -26.05 -18.63 -23.53
C ASP A 44 -24.74 -18.94 -22.78
N ALA A 45 -23.70 -19.35 -23.48
CA ALA A 45 -22.38 -19.58 -22.87
C ALA A 45 -21.81 -18.31 -22.28
N HIS A 46 -21.98 -17.17 -22.92
CA HIS A 46 -21.52 -15.88 -22.41
C HIS A 46 -22.30 -15.47 -21.15
N ALA A 47 -23.65 -15.59 -21.18
CA ALA A 47 -24.50 -15.28 -20.02
C ALA A 47 -24.18 -16.21 -18.84
N PHE A 48 -23.99 -17.51 -19.10
CA PHE A 48 -23.62 -18.49 -18.07
C PHE A 48 -22.29 -18.16 -17.39
N VAL A 49 -21.25 -17.86 -18.15
CA VAL A 49 -19.92 -17.51 -17.61
C VAL A 49 -19.94 -16.18 -16.87
N ALA A 50 -20.78 -15.22 -17.31
CA ALA A 50 -20.90 -13.90 -16.68
C ALA A 50 -21.46 -13.97 -15.24
N VAL A 51 -22.28 -14.97 -14.91
CA VAL A 51 -22.83 -15.15 -13.56
C VAL A 51 -22.08 -16.19 -12.71
N CYS A 52 -21.04 -16.81 -13.25
CA CYS A 52 -20.24 -17.79 -12.54
C CYS A 52 -19.37 -17.14 -11.45
N ASN A 53 -19.64 -17.41 -10.17
CA ASN A 53 -18.92 -16.82 -9.04
C ASN A 53 -17.42 -17.05 -9.11
N LYS A 54 -16.95 -18.25 -9.46
CA LYS A 54 -15.51 -18.55 -9.58
C LYS A 54 -14.84 -17.73 -10.68
N CYS A 55 -15.53 -17.58 -11.84
CA CYS A 55 -15.04 -16.73 -12.92
C CYS A 55 -15.01 -15.25 -12.54
N GLN A 56 -16.00 -14.78 -11.77
CA GLN A 56 -16.03 -13.40 -11.29
C GLN A 56 -14.88 -13.12 -10.30
N CYS A 57 -14.63 -14.01 -9.36
CA CYS A 57 -13.52 -13.87 -8.42
C CYS A 57 -12.15 -13.86 -9.13
N THR A 58 -11.98 -14.64 -10.21
CA THR A 58 -10.73 -14.67 -10.98
C THR A 58 -10.62 -13.49 -11.94
N ARG A 59 -11.73 -12.96 -12.48
CA ARG A 59 -11.77 -11.77 -13.34
C ARG A 59 -11.53 -10.46 -12.60
N ALA A 60 -11.78 -10.42 -11.27
CA ALA A 60 -11.52 -9.24 -10.47
C ALA A 60 -10.03 -8.83 -10.44
N LEU A 61 -9.13 -9.67 -10.96
CA LEU A 61 -7.73 -9.36 -11.22
C LEU A 61 -7.49 -8.77 -12.63
N HIS A 62 -8.47 -8.05 -13.18
CA HIS A 62 -8.29 -7.38 -14.47
C HIS A 62 -7.29 -6.23 -14.31
N ARG A 63 -6.32 -6.13 -15.25
CA ARG A 63 -5.25 -5.13 -15.34
C ARG A 63 -5.69 -3.66 -15.22
N GLU A 64 -6.97 -3.36 -15.36
CA GLU A 64 -7.52 -2.00 -15.22
C GLU A 64 -7.58 -1.52 -13.76
N ILE A 65 -7.43 -2.43 -12.78
CA ILE A 65 -7.37 -2.10 -11.35
C ILE A 65 -5.94 -2.27 -10.80
N GLU A 66 -4.99 -2.65 -11.63
CA GLU A 66 -3.58 -2.51 -11.26
C GLU A 66 -3.31 -1.01 -11.20
N MET A 67 -3.45 -0.44 -9.98
CA MET A 67 -2.80 0.83 -9.70
C MET A 67 -1.36 0.69 -10.16
N PRO A 68 -0.83 1.64 -10.98
CA PRO A 68 0.56 1.56 -11.39
C PRO A 68 1.38 1.34 -10.13
N GLN A 69 2.04 0.19 -10.01
CA GLN A 69 2.97 -0.05 -8.93
C GLN A 69 4.01 1.05 -9.08
N ASN A 70 3.86 2.07 -8.25
CA ASN A 70 4.96 3.00 -8.04
C ASN A 70 6.14 2.11 -7.67
N ASN A 71 7.21 2.21 -8.46
CA ASN A 71 8.43 1.46 -8.23
C ASN A 71 8.64 1.34 -6.74
N MET A 72 8.62 0.11 -6.21
CA MET A 72 9.07 -0.12 -4.84
C MET A 72 10.50 0.41 -4.80
N LEU A 73 10.65 1.61 -4.29
CA LEU A 73 11.96 2.13 -3.92
C LEU A 73 12.52 1.08 -2.95
N VAL A 74 13.60 0.43 -3.36
CA VAL A 74 14.36 -0.42 -2.44
C VAL A 74 14.91 0.53 -1.38
N VAL A 75 14.14 0.69 -0.30
CA VAL A 75 14.53 1.49 0.85
C VAL A 75 15.56 0.65 1.60
N LYS A 76 16.76 1.18 1.76
CA LYS A 76 17.79 0.56 2.59
C LYS A 76 17.52 0.88 4.06
N MET A 77 18.03 0.07 4.97
CA MET A 77 18.02 0.40 6.40
C MET A 77 18.63 1.79 6.62
N PHE A 78 17.98 2.58 7.44
CA PHE A 78 18.36 3.96 7.82
C PHE A 78 18.26 5.01 6.71
N ASP A 79 17.65 4.67 5.56
CA ASP A 79 17.46 5.61 4.44
C ASP A 79 16.21 6.49 4.60
N VAL A 80 15.15 5.96 5.21
CA VAL A 80 13.87 6.66 5.41
C VAL A 80 13.44 6.55 6.87
N TRP A 81 13.15 7.68 7.47
CA TRP A 81 12.75 7.76 8.87
C TRP A 81 11.45 8.53 9.04
N GLY A 82 10.58 8.01 9.91
CA GLY A 82 9.45 8.74 10.46
C GLY A 82 9.92 9.59 11.65
N ILE A 83 9.36 10.78 11.85
CA ILE A 83 9.63 11.63 13.00
C ILE A 83 8.31 12.21 13.50
N ASP A 84 8.08 12.10 14.82
CA ASP A 84 6.87 12.60 15.45
C ASP A 84 7.12 13.06 16.90
N PHE A 85 6.20 13.88 17.42
CA PHE A 85 6.16 14.30 18.81
C PHE A 85 5.02 13.63 19.57
N MET A 86 5.33 13.05 20.70
CA MET A 86 4.35 12.59 21.66
C MET A 86 4.32 13.52 22.90
N GLY A 87 3.15 13.82 23.41
CA GLY A 87 2.93 14.68 24.58
C GLY A 87 1.86 15.72 24.29
N LEU A 88 1.45 16.52 25.19
CA LEU A 88 2.04 17.04 26.44
C LEU A 88 1.95 16.02 27.58
N PHE A 89 3.06 15.63 28.17
CA PHE A 89 3.12 14.76 29.34
C PHE A 89 3.28 15.56 30.65
N PRO A 90 2.96 14.98 31.81
CA PRO A 90 3.33 15.55 33.09
C PRO A 90 4.84 15.79 33.17
N LYS A 91 5.23 16.94 33.74
CA LYS A 91 6.63 17.39 33.81
C LYS A 91 7.51 16.37 34.52
N SER A 92 8.53 15.88 33.85
CA SER A 92 9.52 14.96 34.40
C SER A 92 10.91 15.45 34.01
N PHE A 93 11.76 15.79 34.99
CA PHE A 93 13.09 16.37 34.78
C PHE A 93 13.09 17.54 33.76
N ASP A 94 12.11 18.44 33.88
CA ASP A 94 11.85 19.56 32.98
C ASP A 94 11.44 19.19 31.54
N ASN A 95 11.20 17.94 31.24
CA ASN A 95 10.72 17.50 29.93
C ASN A 95 9.20 17.24 29.98
N GLU A 96 8.51 17.63 28.90
CA GLU A 96 7.07 17.51 28.70
C GLU A 96 6.72 16.79 27.38
N TYR A 97 7.69 16.61 26.51
CA TYR A 97 7.54 16.01 25.17
C TYR A 97 8.53 14.88 24.96
N LEU A 98 8.11 13.93 24.14
CA LEU A 98 8.98 12.87 23.62
C LEU A 98 9.07 13.02 22.10
N LEU A 99 10.25 13.24 21.57
CA LEU A 99 10.51 13.16 20.14
C LEU A 99 10.86 11.71 19.80
N VAL A 100 10.10 11.12 18.89
CA VAL A 100 10.29 9.75 18.43
C VAL A 100 10.74 9.77 16.97
N VAL A 101 11.73 8.96 16.64
CA VAL A 101 12.23 8.80 15.27
C VAL A 101 12.32 7.30 14.99
N VAL A 102 11.67 6.84 13.93
CA VAL A 102 11.54 5.42 13.57
C VAL A 102 12.10 5.17 12.19
N ASP A 103 13.00 4.20 12.05
CA ASP A 103 13.46 3.75 10.73
C ASP A 103 12.38 2.90 10.06
N TYR A 104 12.03 3.28 8.84
CA TYR A 104 10.93 2.66 8.09
C TYR A 104 11.16 1.17 7.76
N MET A 105 12.41 0.75 7.62
CA MET A 105 12.75 -0.62 7.22
C MET A 105 13.00 -1.55 8.39
N SER A 106 13.75 -1.10 9.39
CA SER A 106 14.13 -1.94 10.54
C SER A 106 13.18 -1.79 11.74
N GLU A 107 12.26 -0.82 11.69
CA GLU A 107 11.41 -0.43 12.82
C GLU A 107 12.22 0.00 14.06
N TRP A 108 13.50 0.34 13.86
CA TRP A 108 14.33 0.84 14.94
C TRP A 108 13.82 2.18 15.44
N VAL A 109 13.61 2.26 16.74
CA VAL A 109 13.10 3.47 17.39
C VAL A 109 14.22 4.18 18.14
N GLU A 110 14.37 5.47 17.90
CA GLU A 110 15.19 6.38 18.69
C GLU A 110 14.27 7.42 19.33
N ALA A 111 14.34 7.58 20.63
CA ALA A 111 13.47 8.51 21.35
C ALA A 111 14.28 9.43 22.26
N VAL A 112 13.84 10.68 22.41
CA VAL A 112 14.45 11.65 23.30
C VAL A 112 13.40 12.50 24.01
N ALA A 113 13.54 12.63 25.32
CA ALA A 113 12.72 13.55 26.10
C ALA A 113 13.20 14.99 25.91
N LEU A 114 12.26 15.91 25.70
CA LEU A 114 12.49 17.30 25.38
C LEU A 114 11.60 18.22 26.19
N PRO A 115 12.08 19.42 26.57
CA PRO A 115 11.28 20.37 27.33
C PRO A 115 10.19 21.06 26.51
N THR A 116 10.40 21.17 25.18
CA THR A 116 9.49 21.85 24.27
C THR A 116 9.45 21.10 22.92
N ASN A 117 8.37 21.29 22.17
CA ASN A 117 8.21 20.79 20.81
C ASN A 117 8.67 21.81 19.74
N ASP A 118 9.62 22.70 20.05
CA ASP A 118 10.12 23.71 19.13
C ASP A 118 11.06 23.07 18.08
N SER A 119 10.97 23.55 16.84
CA SER A 119 11.84 23.18 15.73
C SER A 119 13.34 23.31 16.02
N ARG A 120 13.75 24.28 16.84
CA ARG A 120 15.15 24.47 17.25
C ARG A 120 15.70 23.28 18.03
N VAL A 121 14.86 22.67 18.85
CA VAL A 121 15.24 21.51 19.67
C VAL A 121 15.37 20.27 18.77
N VAL A 122 14.45 20.09 17.84
CA VAL A 122 14.52 19.03 16.82
C VAL A 122 15.79 19.15 15.98
N ILE A 123 16.08 20.34 15.47
CA ILE A 123 17.28 20.63 14.67
C ILE A 123 18.56 20.28 15.46
N ARG A 124 18.60 20.65 16.74
CA ARG A 124 19.74 20.33 17.61
C ARG A 124 19.90 18.83 17.80
N PHE A 125 18.81 18.11 18.01
CA PHE A 125 18.81 16.66 18.13
C PHE A 125 19.30 15.99 16.84
N LEU A 126 18.72 16.35 15.70
CA LEU A 126 19.11 15.79 14.41
C LEU A 126 20.60 16.00 14.11
N LYS A 127 21.11 17.22 14.30
CA LYS A 127 22.52 17.53 14.04
C LYS A 127 23.48 16.81 14.98
N LYS A 128 23.21 16.85 16.28
CA LYS A 128 24.18 16.43 17.30
C LYS A 128 24.15 14.94 17.62
N LYS A 129 22.98 14.32 17.49
CA LYS A 129 22.80 12.92 17.87
C LYS A 129 22.46 12.04 16.68
N PHE A 130 21.44 12.43 15.92
CA PHE A 130 20.86 11.56 14.91
C PHE A 130 21.78 11.39 13.69
N PHE A 131 22.15 12.47 13.01
CA PHE A 131 23.03 12.40 11.83
C PHE A 131 24.46 11.91 12.16
N THR A 132 24.90 12.12 13.38
CA THR A 132 26.21 11.63 13.82
C THR A 132 26.23 10.12 14.01
N ARG A 133 25.09 9.53 14.42
CA ARG A 133 24.98 8.10 14.72
C ARG A 133 24.57 7.27 13.52
N PHE A 134 23.58 7.72 12.76
CA PHE A 134 22.95 6.97 11.67
C PHE A 134 23.33 7.48 10.26
N GLY A 135 24.04 8.60 10.19
CA GLY A 135 24.30 9.31 8.93
C GLY A 135 23.11 10.17 8.49
N THR A 136 23.22 10.74 7.30
CA THR A 136 22.13 11.52 6.71
C THR A 136 21.19 10.61 5.93
N PRO A 137 19.92 10.52 6.31
CA PRO A 137 18.94 9.70 5.59
C PRO A 137 18.61 10.32 4.23
N ARG A 138 18.05 9.54 3.36
CA ARG A 138 17.52 9.99 2.07
C ARG A 138 16.25 10.81 2.23
N ALA A 139 15.39 10.42 3.17
CA ALA A 139 14.13 11.12 3.44
C ALA A 139 13.76 11.06 4.92
N ILE A 140 13.09 12.12 5.37
CA ILE A 140 12.37 12.17 6.66
C ILE A 140 10.91 12.43 6.38
N ILE A 141 10.05 11.64 7.02
CA ILE A 141 8.59 11.72 6.94
C ILE A 141 8.11 12.31 8.27
N SER A 142 7.28 13.34 8.25
CA SER A 142 6.66 13.91 9.46
C SER A 142 5.18 14.18 9.24
N ASP A 143 4.48 14.47 10.31
CA ASP A 143 3.16 15.10 10.25
C ASP A 143 3.23 16.55 9.75
N GLY A 144 2.05 17.19 9.57
CA GLY A 144 1.93 18.60 9.19
C GLY A 144 2.16 19.60 10.32
N GLY A 145 2.76 19.18 11.43
CA GLY A 145 3.00 20.03 12.60
C GLY A 145 3.94 21.20 12.30
N THR A 146 3.68 22.36 12.92
CA THR A 146 4.49 23.58 12.71
C THR A 146 5.94 23.42 13.14
N GLN A 147 6.24 22.47 14.02
CA GLN A 147 7.59 22.10 14.47
C GLN A 147 8.44 21.51 13.36
N PHE A 148 7.81 20.84 12.37
CA PHE A 148 8.46 20.23 11.21
C PHE A 148 8.22 21.02 9.92
N CYS A 149 7.07 21.70 9.80
CA CYS A 149 6.72 22.49 8.62
C CYS A 149 7.14 23.95 8.78
N ASN A 150 8.43 24.23 8.77
CA ASN A 150 8.97 25.59 8.88
C ASN A 150 10.30 25.74 8.15
N LYS A 151 10.63 26.99 7.79
CA LYS A 151 11.85 27.34 7.03
C LYS A 151 13.16 26.91 7.69
N LEU A 152 13.20 26.82 9.01
CA LEU A 152 14.43 26.42 9.73
C LEU A 152 14.69 24.91 9.57
N PHE A 153 13.64 24.11 9.68
CA PHE A 153 13.70 22.67 9.50
C PHE A 153 14.00 22.32 8.04
N ASP A 154 13.27 22.94 7.09
CA ASP A 154 13.50 22.74 5.64
C ASP A 154 14.93 23.15 5.24
N GLY A 155 15.42 24.27 5.76
CA GLY A 155 16.79 24.74 5.51
C GLY A 155 17.85 23.78 6.06
N LEU A 156 17.58 23.11 7.19
CA LEU A 156 18.45 22.06 7.69
C LEU A 156 18.48 20.87 6.73
N LEU A 157 17.30 20.33 6.39
CA LEU A 157 17.19 19.15 5.55
C LEU A 157 17.81 19.38 4.16
N ALA A 158 17.54 20.54 3.56
CA ALA A 158 18.15 20.94 2.28
C ALA A 158 19.67 20.98 2.35
N LYS A 159 20.24 21.51 3.45
CA LYS A 159 21.70 21.55 3.66
C LYS A 159 22.33 20.17 3.66
N TYR A 160 21.63 19.16 4.18
CA TYR A 160 22.11 17.79 4.26
C TYR A 160 21.63 16.90 3.11
N GLY A 161 20.91 17.46 2.12
CA GLY A 161 20.40 16.71 0.97
C GLY A 161 19.28 15.72 1.32
N VAL A 162 18.57 15.94 2.44
CA VAL A 162 17.47 15.09 2.93
C VAL A 162 16.15 15.57 2.37
N THR A 163 15.36 14.68 1.79
CA THR A 163 14.01 14.99 1.30
C THR A 163 13.02 14.99 2.46
N HIS A 164 12.27 16.07 2.63
CA HIS A 164 11.17 16.13 3.58
C HIS A 164 9.86 15.70 2.92
N LYS A 165 9.15 14.77 3.55
CA LYS A 165 7.80 14.34 3.14
C LYS A 165 6.83 14.58 4.29
N VAL A 166 5.76 15.30 4.03
CA VAL A 166 4.70 15.54 5.02
C VAL A 166 3.54 14.61 4.73
N VAL A 167 3.11 13.85 5.74
CA VAL A 167 1.93 12.98 5.65
C VAL A 167 0.69 13.85 5.76
N THR A 168 -0.16 13.78 4.75
CA THR A 168 -1.48 14.40 4.81
C THR A 168 -2.51 13.38 5.31
N LEU A 169 -3.48 13.83 6.09
CA LEU A 169 -4.54 13.02 6.73
C LEU A 169 -5.34 12.10 5.77
N HIS A 170 -5.13 12.22 4.46
CA HIS A 170 -5.83 11.42 3.46
C HIS A 170 -5.11 10.14 3.01
N HIS A 171 -3.92 9.83 3.53
CA HIS A 171 -3.21 8.60 3.21
C HIS A 171 -2.73 7.87 4.48
N PRO A 172 -3.64 7.19 5.20
CA PRO A 172 -3.29 6.47 6.44
C PRO A 172 -2.33 5.29 6.22
N GLN A 173 -2.09 4.89 4.99
CA GLN A 173 -1.18 3.78 4.66
C GLN A 173 0.31 4.13 4.79
N THR A 174 0.65 5.41 4.95
CA THR A 174 2.05 5.87 5.05
C THR A 174 2.52 5.99 6.50
N SER A 175 1.62 6.02 7.48
CA SER A 175 1.89 6.22 8.90
C SER A 175 1.48 5.03 9.79
N GLY A 176 1.20 3.87 9.20
CA GLY A 176 0.77 2.69 9.95
C GLY A 176 1.86 2.01 10.81
N GLN A 177 3.04 2.61 10.92
CA GLN A 177 4.16 2.10 11.72
C GLN A 177 4.55 3.03 12.90
N GLU A 178 3.78 4.08 13.15
CA GLU A 178 4.00 5.00 14.27
C GLU A 178 3.27 4.57 15.53
#